data_feb6db89a112b2cc86cfbda855fdd3e9
#
_entry.id   feb6db89a112b2cc86cfbda855fdd3e9
#
_cell.length_a   1.000
_cell.length_b   1.000
_cell.length_c   1.000
_cell.angle_alpha   90.00
_cell.angle_beta   90.00
_cell.angle_gamma   90.00
#
_symmetry.space_group_name_H-M   'P 1'
#
loop_
_entity.id
_entity.type
_entity.pdbx_description
1 polymer ?
#
loop_
_entity_poly.entity_id
_entity_poly.type
_entity_poly.pdbx_seq_one_letter_code
_entity_poly.pdbx_strand_id
1 'polypeptide(L)'
;MANIKKNFNFRNGVQVDDDNLLVTDTGLVGIGTTIPVEALDVRGNVVVTGFTSTTTAQIGVLTVTTFVPNQITGAGLSVFSGIVTAQGAGILTYFG
;
A
#
# COMPACT_ATOMS: atom_id res chain seq x y z
N MET A 1 32.75 11.76 25.73
CA MET A 1 32.12 10.85 24.75
C MET A 1 31.94 11.55 23.45
N ALA A 2 32.25 10.89 22.35
CA ALA A 2 32.12 11.50 21.03
C ALA A 2 30.68 11.34 20.51
N ASN A 3 30.15 12.39 19.95
CA ASN A 3 28.88 12.35 19.25
C ASN A 3 29.14 11.97 17.80
N ILE A 4 28.34 11.02 17.30
CA ILE A 4 28.43 10.61 15.92
C ILE A 4 27.41 11.44 15.14
N LYS A 5 27.92 12.29 14.26
CA LYS A 5 27.07 13.16 13.45
C LYS A 5 26.91 12.69 12.02
N LYS A 6 27.46 11.53 11.70
CA LYS A 6 27.39 10.92 10.37
C LYS A 6 26.51 9.71 10.43
N ASN A 7 25.89 9.37 9.29
CA ASN A 7 25.10 8.16 9.17
C ASN A 7 26.01 6.94 9.23
N PHE A 8 25.47 5.84 9.76
CA PHE A 8 26.10 4.55 9.63
C PHE A 8 25.81 4.00 8.24
N ASN A 9 26.83 3.48 7.60
CA ASN A 9 26.70 2.90 6.27
C ASN A 9 26.94 1.40 6.36
N PHE A 10 25.87 0.63 6.18
CA PHE A 10 25.93 -0.83 6.22
C PHE A 10 25.99 -1.36 4.78
N ARG A 11 27.10 -2.00 4.42
CA ARG A 11 27.32 -2.42 3.02
C ARG A 11 26.76 -3.80 2.71
N ASN A 12 26.63 -4.65 3.72
CA ASN A 12 26.12 -6.01 3.53
C ASN A 12 24.67 -6.15 4.00
N GLY A 13 24.00 -5.03 4.30
CA GLY A 13 22.64 -5.06 4.76
C GLY A 13 22.52 -4.94 6.27
N VAL A 14 21.29 -5.06 6.75
CA VAL A 14 20.96 -4.96 8.16
C VAL A 14 19.95 -6.06 8.46
N GLN A 15 20.15 -6.76 9.57
CA GLN A 15 19.19 -7.77 10.03
C GLN A 15 18.93 -7.54 11.51
N VAL A 16 17.67 -7.40 11.86
CA VAL A 16 17.24 -7.22 13.24
C VAL A 16 16.34 -8.40 13.59
N ASP A 17 16.81 -9.23 14.50
CA ASP A 17 16.05 -10.33 15.07
C ASP A 17 15.39 -11.18 13.98
N ASP A 18 16.20 -11.73 13.09
CA ASP A 18 15.84 -12.58 11.96
C ASP A 18 14.95 -11.84 10.95
N ASP A 19 13.64 -11.84 11.14
CA ASP A 19 12.71 -11.31 10.17
C ASP A 19 11.99 -10.02 10.61
N ASN A 20 12.33 -9.48 11.77
CA ASN A 20 11.71 -8.24 12.22
C ASN A 20 12.01 -7.10 11.25
N LEU A 21 13.26 -6.98 10.84
CA LEU A 21 13.66 -6.01 9.83
C LEU A 21 14.88 -6.56 9.11
N LEU A 22 14.78 -6.67 7.81
CA LEU A 22 15.90 -7.13 6.99
C LEU A 22 16.09 -6.17 5.84
N VAL A 23 17.32 -5.68 5.68
CA VAL A 23 17.73 -4.94 4.49
C VAL A 23 18.82 -5.77 3.83
N THR A 24 18.56 -6.26 2.62
CA THR A 24 19.52 -7.10 1.90
C THR A 24 20.60 -6.25 1.26
N ASP A 25 21.69 -6.89 0.88
CA ASP A 25 22.77 -6.20 0.18
C ASP A 25 22.39 -5.83 -1.26
N THR A 26 21.28 -6.36 -1.77
CA THR A 26 20.77 -6.07 -3.10
C THR A 26 19.71 -4.98 -3.11
N GLY A 27 19.37 -4.42 -1.95
CA GLY A 27 18.46 -3.28 -1.87
C GLY A 27 17.01 -3.62 -1.63
N LEU A 28 16.72 -4.79 -1.10
CA LEU A 28 15.36 -5.17 -0.72
C LEU A 28 15.17 -5.03 0.77
N VAL A 29 13.99 -4.59 1.19
CA VAL A 29 13.65 -4.43 2.60
C VAL A 29 12.51 -5.37 2.93
N GLY A 30 12.71 -6.19 3.95
CA GLY A 30 11.69 -7.12 4.44
C GLY A 30 11.31 -6.78 5.87
N ILE A 31 10.04 -6.78 6.15
CA ILE A 31 9.48 -6.68 7.49
C ILE A 31 8.58 -7.89 7.69
N GLY A 32 8.99 -8.79 8.57
CA GLY A 32 8.30 -10.05 8.78
C GLY A 32 8.68 -11.13 7.78
N THR A 33 9.76 -10.95 7.02
CA THR A 33 10.23 -11.94 6.06
C THR A 33 11.75 -11.85 5.92
N THR A 34 12.39 -12.99 5.75
CA THR A 34 13.82 -13.07 5.42
C THR A 34 14.07 -13.19 3.92
N ILE A 35 13.01 -13.30 3.12
CA ILE A 35 13.12 -13.45 1.66
C ILE A 35 12.21 -12.41 0.97
N PRO A 36 12.52 -11.10 1.12
CA PRO A 36 11.68 -10.09 0.45
C PRO A 36 11.76 -10.24 -1.07
N VAL A 37 10.62 -10.12 -1.73
CA VAL A 37 10.52 -10.29 -3.18
C VAL A 37 10.37 -8.96 -3.91
N GLU A 38 10.23 -7.87 -3.17
CA GLU A 38 10.09 -6.52 -3.74
C GLU A 38 10.97 -5.57 -2.95
N ALA A 39 11.09 -4.33 -3.43
CA ALA A 39 11.89 -3.31 -2.75
C ALA A 39 11.48 -3.14 -1.31
N LEU A 40 10.19 -3.27 -1.02
CA LEU A 40 9.67 -3.32 0.34
C LEU A 40 8.63 -4.43 0.41
N ASP A 41 8.89 -5.43 1.22
CA ASP A 41 8.01 -6.57 1.41
C ASP A 41 7.61 -6.63 2.88
N VAL A 42 6.36 -6.33 3.18
CA VAL A 42 5.81 -6.36 4.53
C VAL A 42 4.84 -7.52 4.65
N ARG A 43 5.17 -8.48 5.49
CA ARG A 43 4.31 -9.63 5.76
C ARG A 43 3.56 -9.38 7.06
N GLY A 44 2.52 -8.55 6.96
CA GLY A 44 1.72 -8.14 8.10
C GLY A 44 0.93 -6.90 7.76
N ASN A 45 0.45 -6.22 8.78
CA ASN A 45 -0.37 -5.04 8.62
C ASN A 45 0.52 -3.79 8.54
N VAL A 46 0.08 -2.81 7.76
CA VAL A 46 0.75 -1.52 7.64
C VAL A 46 -0.24 -0.42 8.00
N VAL A 47 0.17 0.50 8.88
CA VAL A 47 -0.63 1.67 9.23
C VAL A 47 0.08 2.90 8.71
N VAL A 48 -0.59 3.67 7.87
CA VAL A 48 -0.10 4.94 7.35
C VAL A 48 -1.08 6.01 7.78
N THR A 49 -0.63 6.93 8.63
CA THR A 49 -1.51 8.01 9.13
C THR A 49 -1.53 9.21 8.21
N GLY A 50 -0.62 9.26 7.28
CA GLY A 50 -0.51 10.37 6.34
C GLY A 50 -0.97 9.99 4.96
N PHE A 51 -0.21 10.42 3.97
CA PHE A 51 -0.56 10.32 2.57
C PHE A 51 0.16 9.15 1.93
N THR A 52 -0.55 8.39 1.11
CA THR A 52 0.03 7.30 0.31
C THR A 52 -0.20 7.59 -1.16
N SER A 53 0.88 7.64 -1.93
CA SER A 53 0.82 7.87 -3.38
C SER A 53 1.36 6.64 -4.08
N THR A 54 0.56 6.06 -4.96
CA THR A 54 0.96 4.90 -5.75
C THR A 54 0.57 5.11 -7.19
N THR A 55 1.36 4.57 -8.11
CA THR A 55 0.99 4.53 -9.52
C THR A 55 -0.05 3.45 -9.77
N THR A 56 0.12 2.31 -9.13
CA THR A 56 -0.78 1.17 -9.26
C THR A 56 -0.99 0.57 -7.87
N ALA A 57 -2.24 0.30 -7.52
CA ALA A 57 -2.58 -0.35 -6.27
C ALA A 57 -3.41 -1.60 -6.55
N GLN A 58 -3.00 -2.72 -5.96
CA GLN A 58 -3.77 -3.96 -5.98
C GLN A 58 -4.22 -4.26 -4.56
N ILE A 59 -5.51 -4.20 -4.33
CA ILE A 59 -6.08 -4.29 -2.99
C ILE A 59 -7.19 -5.33 -3.01
N GLY A 60 -7.12 -6.30 -2.10
CA GLY A 60 -8.15 -7.34 -2.02
C GLY A 60 -9.48 -6.78 -1.54
N VAL A 61 -9.46 -6.05 -0.42
CA VAL A 61 -10.66 -5.42 0.13
C VAL A 61 -10.32 -3.97 0.45
N LEU A 62 -11.06 -3.04 -0.13
CA LEU A 62 -10.85 -1.61 0.09
C LEU A 62 -12.05 -1.04 0.84
N THR A 63 -11.79 -0.47 2.02
CA THR A 63 -12.79 0.26 2.80
C THR A 63 -12.41 1.73 2.80
N VAL A 64 -13.28 2.58 2.30
CA VAL A 64 -12.99 4.00 2.08
C VAL A 64 -14.12 4.84 2.65
N THR A 65 -13.78 5.87 3.42
CA THR A 65 -14.76 6.84 3.89
C THR A 65 -15.21 7.77 2.76
N THR A 66 -14.24 8.23 1.96
CA THR A 66 -14.51 9.11 0.81
C THR A 66 -13.73 8.60 -0.38
N PHE A 67 -14.41 8.36 -1.48
CA PHE A 67 -13.81 7.82 -2.70
C PHE A 67 -14.09 8.77 -3.85
N VAL A 68 -13.03 9.38 -4.40
CA VAL A 68 -13.15 10.32 -5.52
C VAL A 68 -12.30 9.80 -6.69
N PRO A 69 -12.85 8.93 -7.51
CA PRO A 69 -12.10 8.40 -8.65
C PRO A 69 -12.25 9.29 -9.87
N ASN A 70 -11.20 9.39 -10.69
CA ASN A 70 -11.31 9.99 -12.01
C ASN A 70 -12.06 9.09 -12.97
N GLN A 71 -11.83 7.78 -12.84
CA GLN A 71 -12.40 6.83 -13.78
C GLN A 71 -12.56 5.49 -13.09
N ILE A 72 -13.69 4.85 -13.32
CA ILE A 72 -13.92 3.48 -12.91
C ILE A 72 -14.19 2.68 -14.17
N THR A 73 -13.29 1.75 -14.50
CA THR A 73 -13.43 0.89 -15.65
C THR A 73 -13.28 -0.56 -15.23
N GLY A 74 -13.88 -1.44 -15.99
CA GLY A 74 -13.75 -2.86 -15.75
C GLY A 74 -15.08 -3.57 -15.75
N ALA A 75 -15.02 -4.86 -15.53
CA ALA A 75 -16.21 -5.71 -15.54
C ALA A 75 -16.77 -5.81 -14.13
N GLY A 76 -17.76 -5.00 -13.86
CA GLY A 76 -18.58 -5.18 -12.67
C GLY A 76 -18.31 -4.19 -11.55
N LEU A 77 -19.21 -3.26 -11.40
CA LEU A 77 -19.36 -2.46 -10.20
C LEU A 77 -20.64 -2.95 -9.53
N SER A 78 -20.50 -3.49 -8.32
CA SER A 78 -21.65 -3.98 -7.57
C SER A 78 -21.89 -3.09 -6.37
N VAL A 79 -23.08 -2.56 -6.22
CA VAL A 79 -23.47 -1.74 -5.08
C VAL A 79 -24.63 -2.45 -4.38
N PHE A 80 -24.41 -2.79 -3.12
CA PHE A 80 -25.42 -3.48 -2.32
C PHE A 80 -25.84 -2.61 -1.15
N SER A 81 -27.11 -2.51 -0.92
CA SER A 81 -27.76 -1.84 0.19
C SER A 81 -27.34 -0.38 0.31
N GLY A 82 -28.31 0.49 0.29
CA GLY A 82 -28.12 1.92 0.40
C GLY A 82 -28.70 2.64 -0.80
N ILE A 83 -28.45 3.94 -0.82
CA ILE A 83 -28.97 4.82 -1.85
C ILE A 83 -27.84 5.15 -2.81
N VAL A 84 -28.06 4.93 -4.11
CA VAL A 84 -27.15 5.33 -5.16
C VAL A 84 -27.67 6.63 -5.75
N THR A 85 -26.87 7.70 -5.62
CA THR A 85 -27.21 9.01 -6.17
C THR A 85 -26.22 9.35 -7.29
N ALA A 86 -26.72 9.56 -8.49
CA ALA A 86 -25.93 10.01 -9.60
C ALA A 86 -26.27 11.46 -9.89
N GLN A 87 -25.25 12.32 -9.93
CA GLN A 87 -25.39 13.75 -10.18
C GLN A 87 -24.50 14.16 -11.34
N GLY A 88 -24.95 15.14 -12.08
CA GLY A 88 -24.20 15.68 -13.17
C GLY A 88 -24.63 15.16 -14.53
N ALA A 89 -23.83 15.43 -15.56
CA ALA A 89 -24.11 15.02 -16.91
C ALA A 89 -23.66 13.58 -17.13
N GLY A 90 -24.56 12.66 -16.96
CA GLY A 90 -24.25 11.26 -17.15
C GLY A 90 -25.49 10.44 -17.34
N ILE A 91 -25.28 9.17 -17.64
CA ILE A 91 -26.37 8.22 -17.82
C ILE A 91 -26.24 7.17 -16.70
N LEU A 92 -27.28 7.04 -15.91
CA LEU A 92 -27.40 5.96 -14.95
C LEU A 92 -28.35 4.92 -15.53
N THR A 93 -27.85 3.73 -15.77
CA THR A 93 -28.65 2.64 -16.28
C THR A 93 -28.86 1.61 -15.18
N TYR A 94 -30.11 1.34 -14.87
CA TYR A 94 -30.49 0.40 -13.82
C TYR A 94 -31.28 -0.75 -14.44
N PHE A 95 -30.83 -1.96 -14.17
CA PHE A 95 -31.51 -3.18 -14.54
C PHE A 95 -31.92 -3.91 -13.26
N GLY A 96 -33.19 -3.87 -12.97
CA GLY A 96 -33.72 -4.47 -11.76
C GLY A 96 -34.15 -5.91 -11.91
#